data_67afe7301552d584e9976d0388f52645
#
_entry.id   67afe7301552d584e9976d0388f52645
#
_cell.length_a   1.000
_cell.length_b   1.000
_cell.length_c   1.000
_cell.angle_alpha   90.00
_cell.angle_beta   90.00
_cell.angle_gamma   90.00
#
_symmetry.space_group_name_H-M   'P 1'
#
loop_
_entity.id
_entity.type
_entity.pdbx_description
1 polymer ?
#
loop_
_entity_poly.entity_id
_entity_poly.type
_entity_poly.pdbx_seq_one_letter_code
_entity_poly.pdbx_strand_id
1 'polypeptide(L)'
;QHIGAYQVETSKGLLTFIDTPGHAAFSSMRARGANTTDIVILVVAANDGIKPQTEEAINHAKAAGVSIVVAINKIDLDGADIDKVKGDLAAKDLTPEDWGGTVQMVPVSALKGDGIDDLLERIALEAEILELKAHYEGAAQGVVIESELDKFRGSVATFLIQNGTLKVGDLAVSYTHLRAHETRED
;
A
#
# COMPACT_ATOMS: atom_id res chain seq x y z
N GLN A 1 -13.51 -10.46 5.14
CA GLN A 1 -12.09 -10.25 4.78
C GLN A 1 -11.56 -9.07 5.58
N HIS A 2 -10.35 -9.22 6.08
CA HIS A 2 -9.68 -8.25 6.94
C HIS A 2 -8.50 -7.63 6.21
N ILE A 3 -8.07 -6.44 6.63
CA ILE A 3 -6.82 -5.85 6.17
C ILE A 3 -5.67 -6.58 6.88
N GLY A 4 -4.78 -7.22 6.13
CA GLY A 4 -3.57 -7.83 6.68
C GLY A 4 -2.44 -6.80 6.78
N ALA A 5 -1.70 -6.81 7.89
CA ALA A 5 -0.45 -6.07 8.02
C ALA A 5 0.66 -7.01 8.44
N TYR A 6 1.79 -6.97 7.72
CA TYR A 6 2.95 -7.82 8.02
C TYR A 6 4.25 -7.13 7.62
N GLN A 7 5.33 -7.53 8.24
CA GLN A 7 6.66 -6.97 8.00
C GLN A 7 7.54 -7.94 7.26
N VAL A 8 8.31 -7.43 6.32
CA VAL A 8 9.31 -8.17 5.55
C VAL A 8 10.67 -7.49 5.73
N GLU A 9 11.65 -8.27 6.15
CA GLU A 9 13.04 -7.82 6.23
C GLU A 9 13.68 -7.90 4.85
N THR A 10 14.29 -6.81 4.41
CA THR A 10 15.00 -6.72 3.15
C THR A 10 16.46 -6.34 3.39
N SER A 11 17.29 -6.46 2.38
CA SER A 11 18.70 -6.02 2.43
C SER A 11 18.87 -4.53 2.76
N LYS A 12 17.83 -3.72 2.55
CA LYS A 12 17.84 -2.25 2.78
C LYS A 12 17.03 -1.82 4.00
N GLY A 13 16.40 -2.75 4.71
CA GLY A 13 15.63 -2.45 5.91
C GLY A 13 14.30 -3.20 5.99
N LEU A 14 13.50 -2.81 6.96
CA LEU A 14 12.22 -3.42 7.25
C LEU A 14 11.10 -2.71 6.48
N LEU A 15 10.34 -3.44 5.68
CA LEU A 15 9.17 -2.96 4.98
C LEU A 15 7.90 -3.48 5.65
N THR A 16 6.93 -2.60 5.85
CA THR A 16 5.59 -2.98 6.35
C THR A 16 4.61 -2.99 5.20
N PHE A 17 4.05 -4.16 4.91
CA PHE A 17 3.04 -4.35 3.88
C PHE A 17 1.65 -4.32 4.51
N ILE A 18 0.73 -3.62 3.84
CA ILE A 18 -0.70 -3.62 4.14
C ILE A 18 -1.41 -4.27 2.97
N ASP A 19 -1.95 -5.47 3.18
CA ASP A 19 -2.70 -6.20 2.18
C ASP A 19 -4.18 -5.80 2.24
N THR A 20 -4.72 -5.35 1.10
CA THR A 20 -6.13 -4.97 0.97
C THR A 20 -6.84 -5.90 0.00
N PRO A 21 -8.08 -6.34 0.32
CA PRO A 21 -8.83 -7.21 -0.57
C PRO A 21 -9.08 -6.58 -1.94
N GLY A 22 -8.86 -7.35 -3.01
CA GLY A 22 -9.03 -6.88 -4.40
C GLY A 22 -10.49 -6.79 -4.88
N HIS A 23 -11.46 -7.31 -4.14
CA HIS A 23 -12.87 -7.37 -4.55
C HIS A 23 -13.53 -5.99 -4.57
N ALA A 24 -14.42 -5.73 -5.54
CA ALA A 24 -15.11 -4.43 -5.67
C ALA A 24 -15.84 -3.99 -4.41
N ALA A 25 -16.37 -4.93 -3.62
CA ALA A 25 -17.06 -4.64 -2.35
C ALA A 25 -16.16 -3.96 -1.28
N PHE A 26 -14.84 -3.95 -1.44
CA PHE A 26 -13.88 -3.44 -0.45
C PHE A 26 -13.17 -2.16 -0.89
N SER A 27 -13.83 -1.33 -1.71
CA SER A 27 -13.30 -0.07 -2.20
C SER A 27 -12.84 0.88 -1.07
N SER A 28 -13.62 0.98 0.00
CA SER A 28 -13.27 1.81 1.16
C SER A 28 -12.01 1.32 1.89
N MET A 29 -11.74 0.02 1.88
CA MET A 29 -10.51 -0.55 2.46
C MET A 29 -9.29 -0.20 1.62
N ARG A 30 -9.41 -0.26 0.28
CA ARG A 30 -8.33 0.19 -0.63
C ARG A 30 -8.04 1.67 -0.50
N ALA A 31 -9.09 2.51 -0.45
CA ALA A 31 -8.93 3.94 -0.22
C ALA A 31 -8.24 4.24 1.13
N ARG A 32 -8.63 3.55 2.21
CA ARG A 32 -7.98 3.67 3.52
C ARG A 32 -6.53 3.21 3.46
N GLY A 33 -6.24 2.06 2.84
CA GLY A 33 -4.89 1.56 2.63
C GLY A 33 -4.01 2.60 1.93
N ALA A 34 -4.46 3.12 0.78
CA ALA A 34 -3.72 4.14 0.03
C ALA A 34 -3.44 5.41 0.83
N ASN A 35 -4.40 5.88 1.65
CA ASN A 35 -4.22 7.07 2.49
C ASN A 35 -3.30 6.88 3.70
N THR A 36 -2.92 5.65 4.02
CA THR A 36 -2.09 5.32 5.19
C THR A 36 -0.71 4.80 4.84
N THR A 37 -0.45 4.57 3.56
CA THR A 37 0.82 4.05 3.05
C THR A 37 1.62 5.13 2.34
N ASP A 38 2.92 4.92 2.23
CA ASP A 38 3.84 5.81 1.51
C ASP A 38 3.95 5.43 0.04
N ILE A 39 3.81 4.14 -0.27
CA ILE A 39 3.92 3.57 -1.61
C ILE A 39 2.78 2.57 -1.82
N VAL A 40 2.16 2.59 -2.99
CA VAL A 40 1.17 1.59 -3.41
C VAL A 40 1.81 0.63 -4.41
N ILE A 41 1.70 -0.66 -4.15
CA ILE A 41 2.06 -1.69 -5.12
C ILE A 41 0.80 -2.10 -5.87
N LEU A 42 0.74 -1.76 -7.15
CA LEU A 42 -0.34 -2.14 -8.04
C LEU A 42 -0.02 -3.48 -8.71
N VAL A 43 -0.75 -4.52 -8.36
CA VAL A 43 -0.54 -5.85 -8.95
C VAL A 43 -1.47 -6.05 -10.14
N VAL A 44 -0.90 -6.28 -11.33
CA VAL A 44 -1.63 -6.52 -12.58
C VAL A 44 -1.18 -7.84 -13.19
N ALA A 45 -2.10 -8.70 -13.56
CA ALA A 45 -1.77 -9.96 -14.21
C ALA A 45 -1.41 -9.76 -15.69
N ALA A 46 -0.26 -10.28 -16.12
CA ALA A 46 0.25 -10.14 -17.48
C ALA A 46 -0.66 -10.75 -18.58
N ASN A 47 -1.43 -11.77 -18.21
CA ASN A 47 -2.36 -12.45 -19.13
C ASN A 47 -3.75 -11.83 -19.14
N ASP A 48 -4.14 -11.09 -18.12
CA ASP A 48 -5.50 -10.53 -17.95
C ASP A 48 -5.56 -9.02 -18.27
N GLY A 49 -4.47 -8.28 -18.09
CA GLY A 49 -4.41 -6.83 -18.27
C GLY A 49 -5.16 -6.04 -17.19
N ILE A 50 -5.53 -4.81 -17.53
CA ILE A 50 -6.24 -3.90 -16.62
C ILE A 50 -7.72 -4.28 -16.53
N LYS A 51 -8.19 -4.43 -15.28
CA LYS A 51 -9.60 -4.68 -14.94
C LYS A 51 -10.22 -3.45 -14.25
N PRO A 52 -11.55 -3.34 -14.15
CA PRO A 52 -12.20 -2.21 -13.48
C PRO A 52 -11.69 -1.97 -12.05
N GLN A 53 -11.36 -3.03 -11.32
CA GLN A 53 -10.78 -2.96 -9.97
C GLN A 53 -9.35 -2.40 -9.97
N THR A 54 -8.59 -2.64 -11.04
CA THR A 54 -7.26 -2.06 -11.24
C THR A 54 -7.38 -0.56 -11.48
N GLU A 55 -8.33 -0.12 -12.31
CA GLU A 55 -8.59 1.31 -12.54
C GLU A 55 -9.01 2.03 -11.25
N GLU A 56 -9.85 1.40 -10.45
CA GLU A 56 -10.26 1.92 -9.16
C GLU A 56 -9.06 2.08 -8.21
N ALA A 57 -8.18 1.07 -8.13
CA ALA A 57 -6.97 1.12 -7.31
C ALA A 57 -6.02 2.25 -7.76
N ILE A 58 -5.86 2.45 -9.07
CA ILE A 58 -5.10 3.57 -9.64
C ILE A 58 -5.69 4.91 -9.19
N ASN A 59 -7.01 5.05 -9.28
CA ASN A 59 -7.69 6.29 -8.89
C ASN A 59 -7.54 6.58 -7.39
N HIS A 60 -7.61 5.56 -6.53
CA HIS A 60 -7.38 5.71 -5.09
C HIS A 60 -5.94 6.13 -4.79
N ALA A 61 -4.95 5.51 -5.42
CA ALA A 61 -3.55 5.87 -5.23
C ALA A 61 -3.25 7.30 -5.71
N LYS A 62 -3.77 7.69 -6.88
CA LYS A 62 -3.66 9.05 -7.41
C LYS A 62 -4.34 10.07 -6.50
N ALA A 63 -5.54 9.78 -6.01
CA ALA A 63 -6.27 10.67 -5.10
C ALA A 63 -5.56 10.84 -3.75
N ALA A 64 -4.88 9.79 -3.27
CA ALA A 64 -4.05 9.84 -2.06
C ALA A 64 -2.70 10.56 -2.29
N GLY A 65 -2.29 10.78 -3.55
CA GLY A 65 -1.02 11.40 -3.89
C GLY A 65 0.20 10.55 -3.54
N VAL A 66 0.04 9.22 -3.44
CA VAL A 66 1.11 8.29 -3.09
C VAL A 66 1.81 7.75 -4.33
N SER A 67 3.08 7.39 -4.20
CA SER A 67 3.85 6.80 -5.28
C SER A 67 3.34 5.41 -5.63
N ILE A 68 3.37 5.06 -6.93
CA ILE A 68 2.87 3.79 -7.44
C ILE A 68 4.04 3.01 -8.06
N VAL A 69 4.25 1.80 -7.56
CA VAL A 69 5.11 0.78 -8.18
C VAL A 69 4.21 -0.31 -8.73
N VAL A 70 4.45 -0.76 -9.95
CA VAL A 70 3.62 -1.79 -10.59
C VAL A 70 4.34 -3.13 -10.58
N ALA A 71 3.67 -4.16 -10.08
CA ALA A 71 4.07 -5.55 -10.20
C ALA A 71 3.23 -6.23 -11.30
N ILE A 72 3.85 -6.50 -12.46
CA ILE A 72 3.21 -7.23 -13.55
C ILE A 72 3.38 -8.72 -13.25
N ASN A 73 2.36 -9.32 -12.66
CA ASN A 73 2.40 -10.69 -12.15
C ASN A 73 1.93 -11.73 -13.19
N LYS A 74 2.21 -13.00 -12.89
CA LYS A 74 1.86 -14.16 -13.72
C LYS A 74 2.58 -14.18 -15.08
N ILE A 75 3.82 -13.73 -15.12
CA ILE A 75 4.64 -13.77 -16.35
C ILE A 75 4.96 -15.20 -16.80
N ASP A 76 4.76 -16.17 -15.92
CA ASP A 76 4.98 -17.60 -16.16
C ASP A 76 3.81 -18.29 -16.90
N LEU A 77 2.69 -17.60 -17.09
CA LEU A 77 1.53 -18.17 -17.78
C LEU A 77 1.59 -17.96 -19.30
N ASP A 78 1.03 -18.91 -20.02
CA ASP A 78 0.80 -18.78 -21.45
C ASP A 78 -0.13 -17.58 -21.74
N GLY A 79 0.25 -16.76 -22.72
CA GLY A 79 -0.50 -15.54 -23.07
C GLY A 79 -0.15 -14.31 -22.20
N ALA A 80 0.89 -14.39 -21.38
CA ALA A 80 1.45 -13.22 -20.69
C ALA A 80 2.01 -12.23 -21.73
N ASP A 81 1.53 -10.98 -21.68
CA ASP A 81 1.96 -9.89 -22.57
C ASP A 81 2.28 -8.64 -21.72
N ILE A 82 3.56 -8.50 -21.37
CA ILE A 82 4.06 -7.41 -20.54
C ILE A 82 3.92 -6.06 -21.26
N ASP A 83 4.22 -6.02 -22.56
CA ASP A 83 4.21 -4.76 -23.32
C ASP A 83 2.80 -4.23 -23.50
N LYS A 84 1.83 -5.12 -23.69
CA LYS A 84 0.41 -4.74 -23.71
C LYS A 84 -0.01 -4.14 -22.37
N VAL A 85 0.34 -4.77 -21.25
CA VAL A 85 0.00 -4.25 -19.91
C VAL A 85 0.66 -2.88 -19.67
N LYS A 86 1.92 -2.70 -20.07
CA LYS A 86 2.61 -1.41 -20.02
C LYS A 86 1.88 -0.34 -20.85
N GLY A 87 1.44 -0.70 -22.06
CA GLY A 87 0.66 0.19 -22.92
C GLY A 87 -0.68 0.60 -22.33
N ASP A 88 -1.41 -0.36 -21.77
CA ASP A 88 -2.69 -0.11 -21.12
C ASP A 88 -2.53 0.79 -19.88
N LEU A 89 -1.46 0.62 -19.09
CA LEU A 89 -1.13 1.47 -17.95
C LEU A 89 -0.70 2.87 -18.38
N ALA A 90 0.08 3.00 -19.43
CA ALA A 90 0.48 4.29 -19.99
C ALA A 90 -0.73 5.11 -20.44
N ALA A 91 -1.76 4.46 -21.01
CA ALA A 91 -3.03 5.09 -21.35
C ALA A 91 -3.84 5.59 -20.12
N LYS A 92 -3.44 5.18 -18.91
CA LYS A 92 -3.98 5.64 -17.62
C LYS A 92 -3.03 6.59 -16.88
N ASP A 93 -2.13 7.25 -17.58
CA ASP A 93 -1.11 8.16 -17.05
C ASP A 93 -0.10 7.49 -16.10
N LEU A 94 0.11 6.18 -16.25
CA LEU A 94 1.17 5.43 -15.58
C LEU A 94 2.19 4.99 -16.62
N THR A 95 3.02 5.94 -17.07
CA THR A 95 4.03 5.66 -18.09
C THR A 95 5.24 4.98 -17.46
N PRO A 96 5.69 3.83 -18.00
CA PRO A 96 6.86 3.12 -17.48
C PRO A 96 8.15 3.96 -17.63
N GLU A 97 9.08 3.73 -16.71
CA GLU A 97 10.41 4.35 -16.72
C GLU A 97 11.15 4.08 -18.04
N ASP A 98 11.07 2.86 -18.57
CA ASP A 98 11.66 2.43 -19.83
C ASP A 98 11.17 3.25 -21.05
N TRP A 99 9.99 3.85 -20.95
CA TRP A 99 9.37 4.67 -22.01
C TRP A 99 9.46 6.18 -21.70
N GLY A 100 10.35 6.55 -20.77
CA GLY A 100 10.58 7.95 -20.36
C GLY A 100 9.56 8.49 -19.36
N GLY A 101 8.79 7.62 -18.72
CA GLY A 101 7.92 7.96 -17.60
C GLY A 101 8.63 7.91 -16.25
N THR A 102 7.84 7.84 -15.19
CA THR A 102 8.34 7.82 -13.80
C THR A 102 7.90 6.59 -13.01
N VAL A 103 7.06 5.73 -13.61
CA VAL A 103 6.49 4.58 -12.91
C VAL A 103 7.37 3.36 -13.07
N GLN A 104 7.80 2.81 -11.95
CA GLN A 104 8.57 1.57 -11.94
C GLN A 104 7.62 0.39 -12.16
N MET A 105 7.93 -0.45 -13.16
CA MET A 105 7.14 -1.64 -13.51
C MET A 105 8.04 -2.86 -13.51
N VAL A 106 7.75 -3.81 -12.63
CA VAL A 106 8.55 -5.02 -12.43
C VAL A 106 7.76 -6.26 -12.84
N PRO A 107 8.24 -7.02 -13.84
CA PRO A 107 7.67 -8.31 -14.18
C PRO A 107 7.99 -9.34 -13.08
N VAL A 108 6.96 -10.05 -12.59
CA VAL A 108 7.10 -11.02 -11.51
C VAL A 108 6.28 -12.28 -11.76
N SER A 109 6.72 -13.38 -11.18
CA SER A 109 5.89 -14.56 -10.96
C SER A 109 5.84 -14.86 -9.47
N ALA A 110 4.75 -14.50 -8.83
CA ALA A 110 4.57 -14.79 -7.41
C ALA A 110 4.56 -16.30 -7.12
N LEU A 111 4.15 -17.12 -8.10
CA LEU A 111 4.13 -18.58 -7.96
C LEU A 111 5.55 -19.19 -7.96
N LYS A 112 6.43 -18.67 -8.84
CA LYS A 112 7.81 -19.17 -9.00
C LYS A 112 8.82 -18.40 -8.15
N GLY A 113 8.46 -17.22 -7.64
CA GLY A 113 9.36 -16.32 -6.95
C GLY A 113 10.21 -15.43 -7.87
N ASP A 114 10.02 -15.54 -9.20
CA ASP A 114 10.80 -14.77 -10.17
C ASP A 114 10.48 -13.28 -10.06
N GLY A 115 11.50 -12.41 -10.04
CA GLY A 115 11.37 -10.95 -10.01
C GLY A 115 10.93 -10.37 -8.66
N ILE A 116 10.73 -11.18 -7.61
CA ILE A 116 10.30 -10.68 -6.30
C ILE A 116 11.41 -9.85 -5.64
N ASP A 117 12.67 -10.30 -5.72
CA ASP A 117 13.80 -9.55 -5.17
C ASP A 117 13.97 -8.20 -5.87
N ASP A 118 13.83 -8.17 -7.21
CA ASP A 118 13.84 -6.93 -7.99
C ASP A 118 12.71 -5.98 -7.57
N LEU A 119 11.50 -6.52 -7.34
CA LEU A 119 10.38 -5.73 -6.85
C LEU A 119 10.67 -5.10 -5.48
N LEU A 120 11.20 -5.88 -4.54
CA LEU A 120 11.58 -5.39 -3.21
C LEU A 120 12.68 -4.32 -3.30
N GLU A 121 13.65 -4.50 -4.19
CA GLU A 121 14.72 -3.53 -4.43
C GLU A 121 14.18 -2.21 -5.01
N ARG A 122 13.24 -2.27 -5.95
CA ARG A 122 12.56 -1.09 -6.52
C ARG A 122 11.71 -0.36 -5.49
N ILE A 123 11.00 -1.07 -4.63
CA ILE A 123 10.24 -0.45 -3.53
C ILE A 123 11.18 0.26 -2.56
N ALA A 124 12.30 -0.37 -2.20
CA ALA A 124 13.28 0.23 -1.31
C ALA A 124 13.94 1.48 -1.93
N LEU A 125 14.22 1.45 -3.23
CA LEU A 125 14.74 2.61 -3.97
C LEU A 125 13.71 3.75 -3.98
N GLU A 126 12.46 3.46 -4.24
CA GLU A 126 11.37 4.45 -4.21
C GLU A 126 11.24 5.09 -2.81
N ALA A 127 11.34 4.29 -1.75
CA ALA A 127 11.34 4.78 -0.37
C ALA A 127 12.54 5.71 -0.07
N GLU A 128 13.71 5.43 -0.65
CA GLU A 128 14.88 6.30 -0.54
C GLU A 128 14.65 7.64 -1.27
N ILE A 129 14.07 7.61 -2.48
CA ILE A 129 13.75 8.81 -3.27
C ILE A 129 12.75 9.70 -2.54
N LEU A 130 11.76 9.10 -1.88
CA LEU A 130 10.75 9.80 -1.08
C LEU A 130 11.32 10.35 0.23
N GLU A 131 12.57 10.03 0.59
CA GLU A 131 13.21 10.46 1.83
C GLU A 131 12.35 10.20 3.08
N LEU A 132 11.71 9.05 3.17
CA LEU A 132 10.81 8.71 4.27
C LEU A 132 11.55 8.72 5.59
N LYS A 133 11.04 9.48 6.56
CA LYS A 133 11.62 9.66 7.89
C LYS A 133 10.56 9.53 8.96
N ALA A 134 10.90 8.89 10.07
CA ALA A 134 10.07 8.80 11.26
C ALA A 134 10.88 9.11 12.51
N HIS A 135 10.25 9.72 13.50
CA HIS A 135 10.83 9.90 14.82
C HIS A 135 10.49 8.70 15.69
N TYR A 136 11.48 8.08 16.30
CA TYR A 136 11.28 6.95 17.21
C TYR A 136 11.00 7.39 18.65
N GLU A 137 11.41 8.61 19.01
CA GLU A 137 11.23 9.16 20.35
C GLU A 137 9.87 9.84 20.50
N GLY A 138 9.29 9.73 21.70
CA GLY A 138 8.02 10.36 22.04
C GLY A 138 6.81 9.44 21.97
N ALA A 139 5.64 10.02 22.18
CA ALA A 139 4.37 9.30 22.15
C ALA A 139 4.07 8.74 20.75
N ALA A 140 3.60 7.51 20.71
CA ALA A 140 3.24 6.85 19.46
C ALA A 140 2.09 7.58 18.76
N GLN A 141 2.25 7.80 17.45
CA GLN A 141 1.23 8.30 16.55
C GLN A 141 1.07 7.33 15.39
N GLY A 142 -0.16 7.01 15.04
CA GLY A 142 -0.43 6.05 13.98
C GLY A 142 -1.89 5.98 13.62
N VAL A 143 -2.23 5.03 12.77
CA VAL A 143 -3.58 4.79 12.26
C VAL A 143 -4.07 3.41 12.70
N VAL A 144 -5.34 3.32 13.07
CA VAL A 144 -6.00 2.03 13.31
C VAL A 144 -6.31 1.39 11.95
N ILE A 145 -5.64 0.30 11.65
CA ILE A 145 -5.86 -0.49 10.43
C ILE A 145 -7.17 -1.26 10.56
N GLU A 146 -7.33 -1.95 11.69
CA GLU A 146 -8.46 -2.82 11.96
C GLU A 146 -8.79 -2.83 13.46
N SER A 147 -10.06 -3.02 13.78
CA SER A 147 -10.50 -3.28 15.15
C SER A 147 -11.59 -4.33 15.14
N GLU A 148 -11.49 -5.28 16.04
CA GLU A 148 -12.46 -6.36 16.19
C GLU A 148 -12.76 -6.65 17.66
N LEU A 149 -13.88 -7.30 17.91
CA LEU A 149 -14.24 -7.80 19.23
C LEU A 149 -13.94 -9.30 19.28
N ASP A 150 -12.80 -9.66 19.85
CA ASP A 150 -12.46 -11.06 20.09
C ASP A 150 -13.22 -11.60 21.30
N LYS A 151 -13.73 -12.83 21.18
CA LYS A 151 -14.53 -13.47 22.23
C LYS A 151 -13.76 -13.73 23.53
N PHE A 152 -12.45 -13.83 23.47
CA PHE A 152 -11.59 -14.18 24.60
C PHE A 152 -10.72 -13.00 25.05
N ARG A 153 -10.31 -12.12 24.14
CA ARG A 153 -9.41 -10.99 24.38
C ARG A 153 -10.14 -9.66 24.56
N GLY A 154 -11.44 -9.61 24.22
CA GLY A 154 -12.19 -8.35 24.19
C GLY A 154 -11.91 -7.53 22.95
N SER A 155 -11.85 -6.22 23.09
CA SER A 155 -11.53 -5.31 21.97
C SER A 155 -10.07 -5.42 21.61
N VAL A 156 -9.79 -5.82 20.37
CA VAL A 156 -8.44 -5.91 19.77
C VAL A 156 -8.36 -4.92 18.61
N ALA A 157 -7.26 -4.20 18.51
CA ALA A 157 -7.01 -3.30 17.38
C ALA A 157 -5.59 -3.46 16.87
N THR A 158 -5.44 -3.39 15.54
CA THR A 158 -4.15 -3.36 14.86
C THR A 158 -3.80 -1.91 14.51
N PHE A 159 -2.66 -1.45 15.00
CA PHE A 159 -2.17 -0.08 14.76
C PHE A 159 -0.98 -0.10 13.80
N LEU A 160 -1.00 0.79 12.82
CA LEU A 160 0.18 1.17 12.06
C LEU A 160 0.82 2.38 12.74
N ILE A 161 1.96 2.18 13.39
CA ILE A 161 2.68 3.28 14.04
C ILE A 161 3.52 3.99 13.00
N GLN A 162 3.30 5.29 12.83
CA GLN A 162 4.00 6.14 11.87
C GLN A 162 5.08 7.00 12.52
N ASN A 163 4.91 7.37 13.80
CA ASN A 163 5.89 8.11 14.60
C ASN A 163 5.82 7.68 16.06
N GLY A 164 6.91 7.89 16.78
CA GLY A 164 7.03 7.55 18.19
C GLY A 164 7.16 6.05 18.44
N THR A 165 7.06 5.67 19.69
CA THR A 165 7.15 4.26 20.13
C THR A 165 5.99 3.91 21.05
N LEU A 166 5.24 2.86 20.69
CA LEU A 166 4.17 2.29 21.53
C LEU A 166 4.75 1.16 22.37
N LYS A 167 4.52 1.22 23.68
CA LYS A 167 4.98 0.20 24.65
C LYS A 167 3.81 -0.50 25.29
N VAL A 168 4.05 -1.71 25.79
CA VAL A 168 3.07 -2.43 26.61
C VAL A 168 2.78 -1.63 27.89
N GLY A 169 1.50 -1.35 28.12
CA GLY A 169 1.04 -0.54 29.24
C GLY A 169 0.72 0.92 28.88
N ASP A 170 1.07 1.37 27.67
CA ASP A 170 0.70 2.70 27.22
C ASP A 170 -0.80 2.81 26.99
N LEU A 171 -1.36 3.99 27.30
CA LEU A 171 -2.75 4.31 27.04
C LEU A 171 -2.91 4.76 25.58
N ALA A 172 -3.61 3.98 24.76
CA ALA A 172 -3.93 4.35 23.40
C ALA A 172 -5.32 5.01 23.33
N VAL A 173 -5.41 6.18 22.71
CA VAL A 173 -6.66 6.89 22.47
C VAL A 173 -6.86 7.02 20.97
N SER A 174 -7.96 6.49 20.44
CA SER A 174 -8.33 6.61 19.04
C SER A 174 -9.47 7.62 18.88
N TYR A 175 -9.26 8.60 18.02
CA TYR A 175 -10.28 9.56 17.64
C TYR A 175 -10.74 9.27 16.22
N THR A 176 -12.04 8.98 16.03
CA THR A 176 -12.67 9.10 14.73
C THR A 176 -13.01 10.57 14.55
N HIS A 177 -12.36 11.27 13.62
CA HIS A 177 -12.57 12.68 13.22
C HIS A 177 -13.71 13.38 13.94
N LEU A 178 -13.42 14.03 15.05
CA LEU A 178 -14.22 15.16 15.50
C LEU A 178 -13.70 16.39 14.74
N ARG A 179 -14.48 16.94 13.82
CA ARG A 179 -14.29 18.30 13.37
C ARG A 179 -14.19 19.16 14.63
N ALA A 180 -13.13 19.92 14.77
CA ALA A 180 -13.08 20.97 15.78
C ALA A 180 -14.33 21.84 15.54
N HIS A 181 -15.26 21.83 16.48
CA HIS A 181 -16.26 22.87 16.56
C HIS A 181 -15.48 24.15 16.83
N GLU A 182 -15.50 25.08 15.87
CA GLU A 182 -15.17 26.46 16.14
C GLU A 182 -16.04 26.89 17.31
N THR A 183 -15.43 27.08 18.48
CA THR A 183 -16.05 27.81 19.58
C THR A 183 -16.21 29.23 19.07
N ARG A 184 -17.45 29.61 18.69
CA ARG A 184 -17.84 31.00 18.59
C ARG A 184 -17.65 31.57 19.99
N GLU A 185 -16.69 32.47 20.13
CA GLU A 185 -16.68 33.43 21.23
C GLU A 185 -17.74 34.47 20.94
N ASP A 186 -18.72 34.56 21.81
CA ASP A 186 -19.64 35.69 21.90
C ASP A 186 -18.96 36.89 22.61
#